data_f55e8663f1e3abdeca5c9861be302e29
#
_entry.id   f55e8663f1e3abdeca5c9861be302e29
#
_cell.length_a   1.000
_cell.length_b   1.000
_cell.length_c   1.000
_cell.angle_alpha   90.00
_cell.angle_beta   90.00
_cell.angle_gamma   90.00
#
_symmetry.space_group_name_H-M   'P 1'
#
loop_
_entity.id
_entity.type
_entity.pdbx_description
1 polymer ?
#
loop_
_entity_poly.entity_id
_entity_poly.type
_entity_poly.pdbx_seq_one_letter_code
_entity_poly.pdbx_strand_id
1 'polypeptide(L)'
;MTSDKQLESLEHLFKALADRTRLRILSLLQAGEICVCDIHGSLDLPQPTVSRHLAYLRKAGLVSGRKDGLWVHYRLASLPDAVGQTVVEAVNHALGHTGAGERDRRRLLKMANVGVIEPPSRARCC
;
A
#
# COMPACT_ATOMS: atom_id res chain seq x y z
N MET A 1 -19.13 10.20 -22.70
CA MET A 1 -18.33 9.28 -22.01
C MET A 1 -18.71 7.87 -22.35
N THR A 2 -17.81 7.10 -22.65
CA THR A 2 -18.13 5.83 -23.23
C THR A 2 -17.87 4.72 -22.22
N SER A 3 -18.64 3.65 -22.34
CA SER A 3 -18.43 2.48 -21.51
C SER A 3 -17.08 1.83 -21.79
N ASP A 4 -16.52 2.02 -22.98
CA ASP A 4 -15.19 1.50 -23.27
C ASP A 4 -14.13 2.11 -22.38
N LYS A 5 -14.25 3.40 -22.11
CA LYS A 5 -13.31 4.08 -21.24
C LYS A 5 -13.44 3.59 -19.80
N GLN A 6 -14.66 3.34 -19.36
CA GLN A 6 -14.88 2.77 -18.04
C GLN A 6 -14.31 1.37 -17.93
N LEU A 7 -14.48 0.56 -18.94
CA LEU A 7 -13.93 -0.79 -18.96
C LEU A 7 -12.41 -0.76 -18.96
N GLU A 8 -11.82 0.17 -19.70
CA GLU A 8 -10.37 0.32 -19.71
C GLU A 8 -9.84 0.70 -18.33
N SER A 9 -10.51 1.61 -17.68
CA SER A 9 -10.13 2.01 -16.32
C SER A 9 -10.24 0.85 -15.34
N LEU A 10 -11.30 0.07 -15.44
CA LEU A 10 -11.47 -1.11 -14.61
C LEU A 10 -10.39 -2.14 -14.89
N GLU A 11 -10.04 -2.34 -16.16
CA GLU A 11 -8.97 -3.27 -16.51
C GLU A 11 -7.66 -2.87 -15.86
N HIS A 12 -7.31 -1.59 -15.92
CA HIS A 12 -6.09 -1.09 -15.29
C HIS A 12 -6.14 -1.29 -13.78
N LEU A 13 -7.29 -1.06 -13.18
CA LEU A 13 -7.46 -1.26 -11.75
C LEU A 13 -7.24 -2.73 -11.38
N PHE A 14 -7.87 -3.64 -12.10
CA PHE A 14 -7.70 -5.05 -11.81
C PHE A 14 -6.28 -5.53 -12.04
N LYS A 15 -5.59 -4.99 -13.03
CA LYS A 15 -4.18 -5.32 -13.23
C LYS A 15 -3.33 -4.87 -12.04
N ALA A 16 -3.63 -3.71 -11.49
CA ALA A 16 -2.90 -3.23 -10.32
C ALA A 16 -3.18 -4.09 -9.09
N LEU A 17 -4.36 -4.66 -8.99
CA LEU A 17 -4.74 -5.50 -7.88
C LEU A 17 -4.25 -6.94 -8.01
N ALA A 18 -3.92 -7.38 -9.21
CA ALA A 18 -3.61 -8.78 -9.48
C ALA A 18 -2.14 -9.10 -9.23
N ASP A 19 -1.68 -8.87 -8.01
CA ASP A 19 -0.31 -9.19 -7.61
C ASP A 19 -0.27 -9.35 -6.10
N ARG A 20 0.35 -10.44 -5.63
CA ARG A 20 0.38 -10.74 -4.19
C ARG A 20 1.05 -9.65 -3.38
N THR A 21 2.17 -9.14 -3.86
CA THR A 21 2.90 -8.11 -3.13
C THR A 21 2.08 -6.83 -3.04
N ARG A 22 1.44 -6.46 -4.13
CA ARG A 22 0.59 -5.27 -4.12
C ARG A 22 -0.60 -5.42 -3.20
N LEU A 23 -1.21 -6.62 -3.17
CA LEU A 23 -2.30 -6.88 -2.24
C LEU A 23 -1.83 -6.81 -0.79
N ARG A 24 -0.63 -7.32 -0.51
CA ARG A 24 -0.06 -7.22 0.84
C ARG A 24 0.17 -5.77 1.24
N ILE A 25 0.66 -4.96 0.31
CA ILE A 25 0.86 -3.54 0.58
C ILE A 25 -0.46 -2.87 0.92
N LEU A 26 -1.48 -3.11 0.11
CA LEU A 26 -2.79 -2.51 0.35
C LEU A 26 -3.37 -2.94 1.70
N SER A 27 -3.20 -4.20 2.04
CA SER A 27 -3.65 -4.71 3.32
C SER A 27 -2.96 -3.99 4.47
N LEU A 28 -1.65 -3.82 4.36
CA LEU A 28 -0.86 -3.17 5.40
C LEU A 28 -1.27 -1.72 5.58
N LEU A 29 -1.53 -1.01 4.49
CA LEU A 29 -1.87 0.40 4.52
C LEU A 29 -3.26 0.67 5.09
N GLN A 30 -4.04 -0.35 5.36
CA GLN A 30 -5.29 -0.17 6.08
C GLN A 30 -5.05 0.33 7.50
N ALA A 31 -3.86 0.15 8.02
CA ALA A 31 -3.49 0.65 9.34
C ALA A 31 -3.25 2.17 9.36
N GLY A 32 -3.16 2.80 8.18
CA GLY A 32 -2.93 4.23 8.09
C GLY A 32 -1.70 4.54 7.26
N GLU A 33 -1.17 5.74 7.42
CA GLU A 33 0.00 6.19 6.68
C GLU A 33 1.25 5.51 7.23
N ILE A 34 2.08 4.95 6.34
CA ILE A 34 3.25 4.18 6.74
C ILE A 34 4.44 4.58 5.88
N CYS A 35 5.60 4.72 6.50
CA CYS A 35 6.85 5.00 5.81
C CYS A 35 7.28 3.80 4.97
N VAL A 36 7.90 4.05 3.83
CA VAL A 36 8.35 2.99 2.93
C VAL A 36 9.28 2.00 3.63
N CYS A 37 10.09 2.46 4.58
CA CYS A 37 10.97 1.54 5.31
C CYS A 37 10.19 0.55 6.14
N ASP A 38 9.14 1.03 6.79
CA ASP A 38 8.32 0.15 7.61
C ASP A 38 7.48 -0.77 6.74
N ILE A 39 7.11 -0.32 5.56
CA ILE A 39 6.38 -1.17 4.63
C ILE A 39 7.26 -2.35 4.20
N HIS A 40 8.45 -2.06 3.66
CA HIS A 40 9.28 -3.17 3.15
C HIS A 40 9.79 -4.06 4.29
N GLY A 41 10.04 -3.47 5.46
CA GLY A 41 10.43 -4.27 6.62
C GLY A 41 9.32 -5.20 7.07
N SER A 42 8.08 -4.69 7.10
CA SER A 42 6.93 -5.52 7.51
C SER A 42 6.65 -6.64 6.53
N LEU A 43 6.85 -6.38 5.24
CA LEU A 43 6.65 -7.39 4.21
C LEU A 43 7.81 -8.35 4.08
N ASP A 44 8.94 -8.00 4.68
CA ASP A 44 10.18 -8.77 4.59
C ASP A 44 10.61 -8.91 3.14
N LEU A 45 10.62 -7.79 2.43
CA LEU A 45 11.01 -7.73 1.03
C LEU A 45 12.02 -6.60 0.83
N PRO A 46 12.89 -6.70 -0.18
CA PRO A 46 13.83 -5.62 -0.47
C PRO A 46 13.11 -4.32 -0.78
N GLN A 47 13.67 -3.21 -0.33
CA GLN A 47 13.09 -1.90 -0.54
C GLN A 47 12.84 -1.59 -2.03
N PRO A 48 13.78 -1.87 -2.95
CA PRO A 48 13.52 -1.58 -4.37
C PRO A 48 12.32 -2.34 -4.93
N THR A 49 12.10 -3.57 -4.47
CA THR A 49 10.95 -4.36 -4.89
C THR A 49 9.65 -3.69 -4.46
N VAL A 50 9.60 -3.30 -3.19
CA VAL A 50 8.40 -2.67 -2.63
C VAL A 50 8.16 -1.32 -3.30
N SER A 51 9.23 -0.54 -3.51
CA SER A 51 9.09 0.77 -4.14
C SER A 51 8.53 0.67 -5.55
N ARG A 52 8.92 -0.36 -6.30
CA ARG A 52 8.39 -0.57 -7.65
C ARG A 52 6.89 -0.84 -7.61
N HIS A 53 6.46 -1.67 -6.67
CA HIS A 53 5.03 -1.97 -6.54
C HIS A 53 4.24 -0.76 -6.03
N LEU A 54 4.83 0.02 -5.14
CA LEU A 54 4.19 1.25 -4.67
C LEU A 54 4.02 2.25 -5.81
N ALA A 55 5.01 2.35 -6.69
CA ALA A 55 4.90 3.23 -7.85
C ALA A 55 3.77 2.78 -8.77
N TYR A 56 3.62 1.49 -8.96
CA TYR A 56 2.54 0.94 -9.77
C TYR A 56 1.17 1.27 -9.15
N LEU A 57 1.05 1.05 -7.84
CA LEU A 57 -0.19 1.34 -7.12
C LEU A 57 -0.52 2.83 -7.14
N ARG A 58 0.50 3.67 -7.02
CA ARG A 58 0.29 5.12 -7.06
C ARG A 58 -0.20 5.56 -8.43
N LYS A 59 0.38 5.02 -9.48
CA LYS A 59 -0.03 5.34 -10.84
C LYS A 59 -1.48 4.93 -11.09
N ALA A 60 -1.91 3.84 -10.46
CA ALA A 60 -3.29 3.38 -10.58
C ALA A 60 -4.25 4.14 -9.66
N GLY A 61 -3.75 5.04 -8.84
CA GLY A 61 -4.59 5.83 -7.95
C GLY A 61 -5.00 5.15 -6.66
N LEU A 62 -4.37 4.01 -6.34
CA LEU A 62 -4.74 3.23 -5.17
C LEU A 62 -4.04 3.67 -3.91
N VAL A 63 -2.89 4.30 -4.05
CA VAL A 63 -2.14 4.85 -2.91
C VAL A 63 -1.64 6.23 -3.27
N SER A 64 -1.36 7.03 -2.26
CA SER A 64 -0.70 8.32 -2.44
C SER A 64 0.55 8.35 -1.59
N GLY A 65 1.56 9.09 -2.06
CA GLY A 65 2.82 9.23 -1.36
C GLY A 65 3.03 10.65 -0.92
N ARG A 66 3.67 10.82 0.22
CA ARG A 66 3.99 12.13 0.77
C ARG A 66 5.45 12.13 1.16
N LYS A 67 6.19 13.11 0.68
CA LYS A 67 7.58 13.28 1.04
C LYS A 67 7.70 14.12 2.30
N ASP A 68 8.55 13.69 3.20
CA ASP A 68 8.85 14.42 4.41
C ASP A 68 10.36 14.33 4.62
N GLY A 69 11.09 15.29 4.07
CA GLY A 69 12.54 15.23 4.06
C GLY A 69 13.02 14.08 3.19
N LEU A 70 13.79 13.18 3.78
CA LEU A 70 14.30 12.00 3.08
C LEU A 70 13.33 10.82 3.12
N TRP A 71 12.19 10.99 3.79
CA TRP A 71 11.25 9.91 4.03
C TRP A 71 10.08 10.01 3.08
N VAL A 72 9.59 8.88 2.63
CA VAL A 72 8.37 8.83 1.83
C VAL A 72 7.36 7.99 2.58
N HIS A 73 6.19 8.57 2.80
CA HIS A 73 5.11 7.91 3.50
C HIS A 73 3.98 7.64 2.50
N TYR A 74 3.38 6.48 2.64
CA TYR A 74 2.30 6.07 1.74
C TYR A 74 1.03 5.81 2.52
N ARG A 75 -0.11 6.08 1.89
CA ARG A 75 -1.42 5.80 2.46
C ARG A 75 -2.37 5.40 1.35
N LEU A 76 -3.45 4.76 1.74
CA LEU A 76 -4.50 4.41 0.79
C LEU A 76 -5.12 5.70 0.24
N ALA A 77 -5.47 5.67 -1.03
CA ALA A 77 -6.15 6.79 -1.68
C ALA A 77 -7.50 6.32 -2.18
N SER A 78 -8.44 7.27 -2.27
CA SER A 78 -9.75 7.00 -2.84
C SER A 78 -9.74 7.32 -4.31
N LEU A 79 -10.42 6.49 -5.10
CA LEU A 79 -10.58 6.76 -6.52
C LEU A 79 -11.72 7.76 -6.71
N PRO A 80 -11.59 8.68 -7.67
CA PRO A 80 -12.64 9.65 -7.92
C PRO A 80 -13.89 9.03 -8.54
N ASP A 81 -13.72 7.89 -9.17
CA ASP A 81 -14.75 7.21 -9.92
C ASP A 81 -15.48 6.23 -8.99
N ALA A 82 -16.79 6.34 -8.93
CA ALA A 82 -17.60 5.54 -8.01
C ALA A 82 -17.50 4.04 -8.29
N VAL A 83 -17.39 3.67 -9.55
CA VAL A 83 -17.30 2.25 -9.92
C VAL A 83 -15.99 1.67 -9.42
N GLY A 84 -14.88 2.36 -9.69
CA GLY A 84 -13.58 1.91 -9.23
C GLY A 84 -13.50 1.89 -7.71
N GLN A 85 -14.04 2.91 -7.06
CA GLN A 85 -14.00 2.98 -5.60
C GLN A 85 -14.78 1.84 -4.96
N THR A 86 -15.90 1.43 -5.56
CA THR A 86 -16.66 0.28 -5.07
C THR A 86 -15.80 -0.99 -5.09
N VAL A 87 -15.06 -1.19 -6.17
CA VAL A 87 -14.17 -2.35 -6.28
C VAL A 87 -13.08 -2.30 -5.20
N VAL A 88 -12.46 -1.14 -5.04
CA VAL A 88 -11.39 -0.96 -4.07
C VAL A 88 -11.89 -1.22 -2.65
N GLU A 89 -13.06 -0.73 -2.32
CA GLU A 89 -13.62 -0.95 -0.99
C GLU A 89 -13.89 -2.42 -0.73
N ALA A 90 -14.39 -3.12 -1.74
CA ALA A 90 -14.62 -4.56 -1.60
C ALA A 90 -13.31 -5.33 -1.40
N VAL A 91 -12.28 -4.95 -2.15
CA VAL A 91 -10.97 -5.57 -2.02
C VAL A 91 -10.37 -5.29 -0.65
N ASN A 92 -10.42 -4.06 -0.19
CA ASN A 92 -9.90 -3.71 1.13
C ASN A 92 -10.62 -4.48 2.24
N HIS A 93 -11.92 -4.63 2.11
CA HIS A 93 -12.68 -5.43 3.07
C HIS A 93 -12.21 -6.89 3.06
N ALA A 94 -12.05 -7.45 1.86
CA ALA A 94 -11.60 -8.84 1.74
C ALA A 94 -10.20 -9.04 2.30
N LEU A 95 -9.31 -8.08 2.08
CA LEU A 95 -7.92 -8.17 2.55
C LEU A 95 -7.82 -8.20 4.07
N GLY A 96 -8.79 -7.63 4.77
CA GLY A 96 -8.82 -7.66 6.22
C GLY A 96 -8.96 -9.06 6.80
N HIS A 97 -9.29 -10.04 5.96
CA HIS A 97 -9.50 -11.41 6.40
C HIS A 97 -8.43 -12.38 5.92
N THR A 98 -7.29 -11.88 5.43
CA THR A 98 -6.24 -12.76 4.94
C THR A 98 -5.18 -13.01 6.01
N GLY A 99 -4.69 -14.24 6.09
CA GLY A 99 -3.63 -14.58 7.04
C GLY A 99 -2.32 -13.88 6.74
N ALA A 100 -2.02 -13.68 5.46
CA ALA A 100 -0.79 -12.98 5.08
C ALA A 100 -0.82 -11.53 5.55
N GLY A 101 -1.96 -10.88 5.40
CA GLY A 101 -2.11 -9.52 5.90
C GLY A 101 -1.93 -9.43 7.39
N GLU A 102 -2.38 -10.43 8.11
CA GLU A 102 -2.22 -10.45 9.56
C GLU A 102 -0.77 -10.57 9.98
N ARG A 103 -0.01 -11.43 9.31
CA ARG A 103 1.42 -11.56 9.59
C ARG A 103 2.16 -10.25 9.37
N ASP A 104 1.86 -9.60 8.26
CA ASP A 104 2.50 -8.33 7.93
C ASP A 104 2.18 -7.26 8.97
N ARG A 105 0.93 -7.21 9.40
CA ARG A 105 0.51 -6.26 10.42
C ARG A 105 1.21 -6.51 11.76
N ARG A 106 1.41 -7.75 12.11
CA ARG A 106 2.14 -8.08 13.34
C ARG A 106 3.57 -7.58 13.28
N ARG A 107 4.23 -7.75 12.13
CA ARG A 107 5.59 -7.24 11.95
C ARG A 107 5.62 -5.74 12.06
N LEU A 108 4.63 -5.07 11.46
CA LEU A 108 4.53 -3.63 11.55
C LEU A 108 4.41 -3.16 12.99
N LEU A 109 3.56 -3.82 13.78
CA LEU A 109 3.39 -3.47 15.17
C LEU A 109 4.66 -3.64 15.97
N LYS A 110 5.42 -4.70 15.69
CA LYS A 110 6.71 -4.90 16.34
C LYS A 110 7.68 -3.77 16.00
N MET A 111 7.74 -3.39 14.75
CA MET A 111 8.62 -2.32 14.31
C MET A 111 8.23 -1.00 14.92
N ALA A 112 6.94 -0.73 15.01
CA ALA A 112 6.44 0.49 15.63
C ALA A 112 6.81 0.56 17.10
N ASN A 113 6.70 -0.55 17.81
CA ASN A 113 7.08 -0.58 19.22
C ASN A 113 8.56 -0.31 19.42
N VAL A 114 9.39 -0.85 18.53
CA VAL A 114 10.82 -0.59 18.57
C VAL A 114 11.10 0.86 18.20
N GLY A 115 10.41 1.36 17.20
CA GLY A 115 10.63 2.71 16.71
C GLY A 115 10.22 3.81 17.67
N VAL A 116 9.33 3.50 18.59
CA VAL A 116 8.89 4.49 19.58
C VAL A 116 10.02 4.89 20.52
N ILE A 117 10.94 3.99 20.74
CA ILE A 117 11.96 4.17 21.77
C ILE A 117 13.02 5.18 21.34
N GLU A 118 13.24 5.33 20.06
CA GLU A 118 14.27 6.23 19.60
C GLU A 118 13.75 7.10 18.47
N PRO A 119 14.41 8.24 18.28
CA PRO A 119 14.00 9.13 17.21
C PRO A 119 14.09 8.41 15.87
N PRO A 120 13.33 8.86 14.92
CA PRO A 120 13.32 8.23 13.60
C PRO A 120 14.74 8.11 13.07
N SER A 121 15.16 6.91 12.92
CA SER A 121 16.48 6.65 12.42
C SER A 121 16.45 6.69 10.90
N ARG A 122 17.18 7.62 10.36
CA ARG A 122 17.24 7.74 8.91
C ARG A 122 17.90 6.56 8.26
N ALA A 123 18.81 5.96 8.97
CA ALA A 123 19.49 4.77 8.46
C ALA A 123 18.53 3.60 8.30
N ARG A 124 17.44 3.60 9.05
CA ARG A 124 16.48 2.52 8.99
C ARG A 124 15.61 2.61 7.76
N CYS A 125 15.50 3.77 7.20
CA CYS A 125 14.61 3.97 6.08
C CYS A 125 15.36 3.92 4.77
N CYS A 126 15.67 2.78 4.34
CA CYS A 126 16.33 2.57 3.07
C CYS A 126 17.77 2.99 3.11
#